data_a3676bc94b694f34ce7d9e45b5e94b12
#
_entry.id   a3676bc94b694f34ce7d9e45b5e94b12
#
_cell.length_a   1.000
_cell.length_b   1.000
_cell.length_c   1.000
_cell.angle_alpha   90.00
_cell.angle_beta   90.00
_cell.angle_gamma   90.00
#
_symmetry.space_group_name_H-M   'P 1'
#
loop_
_entity.id
_entity.type
_entity.pdbx_description
1 polymer ?
#
loop_
_entity_poly.entity_id
_entity_poly.type
_entity_poly.pdbx_seq_one_letter_code
_entity_poly.pdbx_strand_id
1 'polypeptide(L)'
;MKLSKIALPSLLVLTLAAPLAAEQGWTFQASLGGAASLDSRLTLRQEGLEDLKIDASWDSKPFTDPVYYSVRAGRWSGRQGWELELVHHKLYLRNPPPEIESLEISHGYNLVMINRGWDLGRFLVRAGAGLVVAHVEGAARGRQLDKGGYQWTGPVVQIGAEKRIALRQSWLLGIEGKISAARAVIPIRGGELDAPNVAGHLLVSFGYRWRSGLAGRL
;
A
#
# COMPACT_ATOMS: atom_id res chain seq x y z
N MET A 1 -28.69 25.98 37.53
CA MET A 1 -27.53 25.35 36.90
C MET A 1 -27.95 23.96 36.43
N LYS A 2 -28.32 23.79 35.14
CA LYS A 2 -28.84 22.53 34.58
C LYS A 2 -27.65 21.75 33.97
N LEU A 3 -27.34 20.62 34.58
CA LEU A 3 -26.35 19.65 34.03
C LEU A 3 -26.95 18.95 32.82
N SER A 4 -26.41 19.23 31.66
CA SER A 4 -26.67 18.54 30.40
C SER A 4 -26.10 17.10 30.46
N LYS A 5 -26.99 16.12 30.28
CA LYS A 5 -26.58 14.71 30.18
C LYS A 5 -25.91 14.48 28.80
N ILE A 6 -24.63 14.26 28.80
CA ILE A 6 -23.90 13.79 27.60
C ILE A 6 -24.25 12.31 27.45
N ALA A 7 -25.00 11.99 26.41
CA ALA A 7 -25.23 10.60 26.00
C ALA A 7 -23.95 10.06 25.32
N LEU A 8 -23.30 9.07 25.94
CA LEU A 8 -22.26 8.29 25.27
C LEU A 8 -22.88 7.49 24.11
N PRO A 9 -22.28 7.51 22.92
CA PRO A 9 -22.74 6.64 21.86
C PRO A 9 -22.42 5.18 22.22
N SER A 10 -23.42 4.33 22.08
CA SER A 10 -23.34 2.90 22.32
C SER A 10 -22.23 2.28 21.47
N LEU A 11 -21.24 1.70 22.12
CA LEU A 11 -20.18 0.93 21.53
C LEU A 11 -20.81 -0.28 20.82
N LEU A 12 -20.81 -0.28 19.49
CA LEU A 12 -21.29 -1.39 18.68
C LEU A 12 -20.35 -2.57 18.92
N VAL A 13 -20.76 -3.49 19.77
CA VAL A 13 -20.07 -4.78 20.02
C VAL A 13 -20.17 -5.58 18.74
N LEU A 14 -19.11 -5.60 17.94
CA LEU A 14 -18.98 -6.55 16.82
C LEU A 14 -18.95 -7.97 17.40
N THR A 15 -20.10 -8.63 17.36
CA THR A 15 -20.25 -10.02 17.71
C THR A 15 -19.28 -10.90 16.90
N LEU A 16 -18.67 -11.84 17.61
CA LEU A 16 -17.72 -12.85 17.14
C LEU A 16 -18.26 -13.57 15.90
N ALA A 17 -17.81 -13.17 14.71
CA ALA A 17 -18.00 -14.00 13.52
C ALA A 17 -17.25 -15.32 13.73
N ALA A 18 -17.92 -16.44 13.46
CA ALA A 18 -17.32 -17.77 13.49
C ALA A 18 -16.02 -17.81 12.68
N PRO A 19 -15.00 -18.58 13.08
CA PRO A 19 -13.77 -18.71 12.33
C PRO A 19 -14.11 -19.13 10.89
N LEU A 20 -13.62 -18.38 9.91
CA LEU A 20 -13.73 -18.73 8.51
C LEU A 20 -13.13 -20.13 8.33
N ALA A 21 -13.87 -21.03 7.69
CA ALA A 21 -13.33 -22.34 7.29
C ALA A 21 -12.04 -22.10 6.49
N ALA A 22 -11.04 -22.98 6.72
CA ALA A 22 -9.74 -22.90 6.04
C ALA A 22 -9.90 -22.56 4.56
N GLU A 23 -9.20 -21.53 4.10
CA GLU A 23 -9.35 -21.06 2.72
C GLU A 23 -8.79 -22.08 1.73
N GLN A 24 -9.54 -22.43 0.72
CA GLN A 24 -9.07 -23.27 -0.38
C GLN A 24 -9.52 -22.67 -1.70
N GLY A 25 -8.57 -22.48 -2.63
CA GLY A 25 -8.86 -21.98 -3.95
C GLY A 25 -8.18 -20.65 -4.25
N TRP A 26 -8.75 -19.93 -5.21
CA TRP A 26 -8.28 -18.62 -5.61
C TRP A 26 -9.05 -17.51 -4.89
N THR A 27 -8.36 -16.44 -4.55
CA THR A 27 -8.96 -15.20 -4.03
C THR A 27 -8.54 -14.03 -4.91
N PHE A 28 -9.46 -13.09 -5.07
CA PHE A 28 -9.20 -11.78 -5.63
C PHE A 28 -9.74 -10.72 -4.68
N GLN A 29 -8.97 -9.67 -4.41
CA GLN A 29 -9.37 -8.55 -3.57
C GLN A 29 -9.01 -7.23 -4.24
N ALA A 30 -9.92 -6.26 -4.17
CA ALA A 30 -9.68 -4.86 -4.44
C ALA A 30 -9.89 -4.07 -3.16
N SER A 31 -9.05 -3.10 -2.89
CA SER A 31 -9.06 -2.32 -1.65
C SER A 31 -8.93 -0.84 -1.96
N LEU A 32 -9.58 -0.03 -1.15
CA LEU A 32 -9.40 1.41 -1.09
C LEU A 32 -8.92 1.79 0.31
N GLY A 33 -8.20 2.90 0.42
CA GLY A 33 -7.70 3.35 1.71
C GLY A 33 -6.73 4.50 1.60
N GLY A 34 -5.71 4.49 2.44
CA GLY A 34 -4.67 5.51 2.45
C GLY A 34 -3.42 5.05 3.18
N ALA A 35 -2.40 5.88 3.12
CA ALA A 35 -1.14 5.66 3.81
C ALA A 35 -0.66 6.92 4.51
N ALA A 36 0.08 6.73 5.59
CA ALA A 36 0.88 7.75 6.25
C ALA A 36 2.35 7.32 6.17
N SER A 37 3.17 8.13 5.53
CA SER A 37 4.60 7.89 5.40
C SER A 37 5.35 8.60 6.52
N LEU A 38 6.41 7.96 7.02
CA LEU A 38 7.38 8.61 7.89
C LEU A 38 8.23 9.58 7.07
N ASP A 39 8.72 10.62 7.71
CA ASP A 39 9.74 11.51 7.12
C ASP A 39 10.98 10.69 6.78
N SER A 40 11.59 11.01 5.64
CA SER A 40 12.72 10.24 5.12
C SER A 40 13.73 11.14 4.42
N ARG A 41 15.00 10.69 4.37
CA ARG A 41 16.04 11.43 3.66
C ARG A 41 15.97 11.16 2.16
N LEU A 42 15.47 12.13 1.42
CA LEU A 42 15.47 12.15 -0.03
C LEU A 42 16.82 12.69 -0.54
N THR A 43 17.37 12.11 -1.58
CA THR A 43 18.57 12.63 -2.24
C THR A 43 18.33 12.78 -3.75
N LEU A 44 18.42 14.01 -4.23
CA LEU A 44 18.34 14.34 -5.66
C LEU A 44 19.76 14.54 -6.19
N ARG A 45 20.15 13.72 -7.17
CA ARG A 45 21.41 13.83 -7.91
C ARG A 45 21.11 14.29 -9.32
N GLN A 46 21.73 15.39 -9.73
CA GLN A 46 21.60 15.95 -11.09
C GLN A 46 23.00 16.17 -11.69
N GLU A 47 23.18 15.78 -12.92
CA GLU A 47 24.46 15.92 -13.64
C GLU A 47 24.99 17.36 -13.59
N GLY A 48 26.25 17.51 -13.16
CA GLY A 48 26.92 18.82 -13.05
C GLY A 48 26.52 19.66 -11.85
N LEU A 49 25.75 19.12 -10.91
CA LEU A 49 25.30 19.83 -9.71
C LEU A 49 25.64 19.01 -8.46
N GLU A 50 25.76 19.69 -7.30
CA GLU A 50 25.91 19.03 -6.02
C GLU A 50 24.62 18.29 -5.63
N ASP A 51 24.79 17.17 -4.90
CA ASP A 51 23.68 16.38 -4.35
C ASP A 51 22.80 17.25 -3.45
N LEU A 52 21.51 17.28 -3.71
CA LEU A 52 20.53 17.91 -2.84
C LEU A 52 19.92 16.87 -1.91
N LYS A 53 20.19 17.03 -0.60
CA LYS A 53 19.68 16.13 0.46
C LYS A 53 18.60 16.86 1.24
N ILE A 54 17.44 16.21 1.38
CA ILE A 54 16.23 16.81 1.94
C ILE A 54 15.67 15.85 2.99
N ASP A 55 15.37 16.35 4.18
CA ASP A 55 14.54 15.62 5.14
C ASP A 55 13.09 15.82 4.71
N ALA A 56 12.61 14.90 3.86
CA ALA A 56 11.34 14.99 3.16
C ALA A 56 10.17 14.55 4.05
N SER A 57 9.15 15.40 4.12
CA SER A 57 7.83 15.04 4.68
C SER A 57 6.86 14.75 3.54
N TRP A 58 6.05 13.70 3.69
CA TRP A 58 5.22 13.18 2.63
C TRP A 58 3.72 13.27 2.94
N ASP A 59 2.93 13.51 1.89
CA ASP A 59 1.49 13.32 1.88
C ASP A 59 1.10 12.25 0.86
N SER A 60 0.07 11.47 1.12
CA SER A 60 -0.42 10.43 0.20
C SER A 60 -1.65 10.85 -0.59
N LYS A 61 -2.37 11.92 -0.18
CA LYS A 61 -3.59 12.43 -0.81
C LYS A 61 -4.50 11.31 -1.33
N PRO A 62 -5.03 10.43 -0.45
CA PRO A 62 -5.59 9.14 -0.86
C PRO A 62 -6.80 9.23 -1.79
N PHE A 63 -7.58 10.32 -1.73
CA PHE A 63 -8.79 10.53 -2.50
C PHE A 63 -8.62 11.50 -3.69
N THR A 64 -7.39 11.97 -3.93
CA THR A 64 -7.07 12.74 -5.14
C THR A 64 -6.79 11.76 -6.28
N ASP A 65 -7.22 12.08 -7.50
CA ASP A 65 -6.99 11.24 -8.67
C ASP A 65 -5.50 11.19 -9.07
N PRO A 66 -4.96 9.99 -9.37
CA PRO A 66 -5.55 8.67 -9.20
C PRO A 66 -5.70 8.29 -7.72
N VAL A 67 -6.84 7.68 -7.34
CA VAL A 67 -7.11 7.30 -5.94
C VAL A 67 -6.11 6.28 -5.41
N TYR A 68 -5.96 6.21 -4.09
CA TYR A 68 -5.15 5.19 -3.43
C TYR A 68 -5.89 3.84 -3.43
N TYR A 69 -5.27 2.80 -3.99
CA TYR A 69 -5.87 1.46 -4.04
C TYR A 69 -4.83 0.34 -3.91
N SER A 70 -5.32 -0.85 -3.63
CA SER A 70 -4.55 -2.10 -3.76
C SER A 70 -5.40 -3.16 -4.45
N VAL A 71 -4.77 -3.98 -5.28
CA VAL A 71 -5.37 -5.18 -5.86
C VAL A 71 -4.51 -6.38 -5.51
N ARG A 72 -5.16 -7.51 -5.21
CA ARG A 72 -4.47 -8.73 -4.78
C ARG A 72 -5.16 -9.95 -5.38
N ALA A 73 -4.35 -10.85 -5.94
CA ALA A 73 -4.79 -12.17 -6.37
C ALA A 73 -3.95 -13.23 -5.66
N GLY A 74 -4.60 -14.28 -5.14
CA GLY A 74 -3.91 -15.29 -4.35
C GLY A 74 -4.45 -16.70 -4.52
N ARG A 75 -3.60 -17.68 -4.22
CA ARG A 75 -3.96 -19.08 -4.11
C ARG A 75 -3.73 -19.57 -2.70
N TRP A 76 -4.78 -20.13 -2.14
CA TRP A 76 -4.81 -20.61 -0.76
C TRP A 76 -4.95 -22.14 -0.73
N SER A 77 -4.26 -22.75 0.22
CA SER A 77 -4.36 -24.17 0.55
C SER A 77 -4.38 -24.32 2.07
N GLY A 78 -5.55 -24.66 2.60
CA GLY A 78 -5.78 -24.67 4.04
C GLY A 78 -5.63 -23.26 4.64
N ARG A 79 -4.77 -23.15 5.62
CA ARG A 79 -4.53 -21.89 6.37
C ARG A 79 -3.38 -21.04 5.83
N GLN A 80 -2.86 -21.36 4.66
CA GLN A 80 -1.71 -20.66 4.06
C GLN A 80 -1.96 -20.37 2.59
N GLY A 81 -1.42 -19.24 2.10
CA GLY A 81 -1.54 -18.83 0.71
C GLY A 81 -0.35 -18.05 0.21
N TRP A 82 -0.23 -17.99 -1.12
CA TRP A 82 0.63 -17.07 -1.83
C TRP A 82 -0.23 -16.06 -2.57
N GLU A 83 0.14 -14.79 -2.53
CA GLU A 83 -0.61 -13.71 -3.14
C GLU A 83 0.31 -12.78 -3.91
N LEU A 84 -0.09 -12.37 -5.10
CA LEU A 84 0.48 -11.25 -5.83
C LEU A 84 -0.32 -10.00 -5.49
N GLU A 85 0.36 -8.92 -5.14
CA GLU A 85 -0.26 -7.66 -4.76
C GLU A 85 0.38 -6.48 -5.49
N LEU A 86 -0.48 -5.59 -5.98
CA LEU A 86 -0.12 -4.24 -6.42
C LEU A 86 -0.74 -3.24 -5.45
N VAL A 87 0.07 -2.33 -4.91
CA VAL A 87 -0.40 -1.17 -4.13
C VAL A 87 -0.05 0.09 -4.90
N HIS A 88 -1.06 0.87 -5.25
CA HIS A 88 -0.87 2.20 -5.82
C HIS A 88 -0.63 3.19 -4.67
N HIS A 89 0.62 3.28 -4.24
CA HIS A 89 1.07 4.23 -3.22
C HIS A 89 1.52 5.54 -3.87
N LYS A 90 1.29 6.66 -3.19
CA LYS A 90 1.59 8.00 -3.70
C LYS A 90 2.41 8.80 -2.70
N LEU A 91 3.35 9.58 -3.21
CA LEU A 91 4.20 10.46 -2.42
C LEU A 91 4.18 11.87 -3.01
N TYR A 92 3.72 12.84 -2.21
CA TYR A 92 3.74 14.27 -2.50
C TYR A 92 4.66 14.96 -1.50
N LEU A 93 5.71 15.63 -1.96
CA LEU A 93 6.63 16.36 -1.08
C LEU A 93 5.89 17.57 -0.47
N ARG A 94 5.82 17.62 0.87
CA ARG A 94 5.10 18.66 1.62
C ARG A 94 5.96 19.89 1.92
N ASN A 95 7.27 19.70 2.03
CA ASN A 95 8.24 20.71 2.47
C ASN A 95 9.36 20.90 1.44
N PRO A 96 9.04 21.29 0.18
CA PRO A 96 10.05 21.49 -0.84
C PRO A 96 10.97 22.66 -0.44
N PRO A 97 12.31 22.48 -0.52
CA PRO A 97 13.25 23.58 -0.40
C PRO A 97 13.19 24.47 -1.66
N PRO A 98 13.80 25.67 -1.63
CA PRO A 98 13.75 26.61 -2.77
C PRO A 98 14.25 26.04 -4.10
N GLU A 99 15.10 25.03 -4.08
CA GLU A 99 15.65 24.34 -5.25
C GLU A 99 14.66 23.40 -5.93
N ILE A 100 13.54 23.09 -5.28
CA ILE A 100 12.49 22.19 -5.81
C ILE A 100 11.21 22.98 -6.04
N GLU A 101 10.86 23.19 -7.28
CA GLU A 101 9.62 23.86 -7.67
C GLU A 101 8.40 22.96 -7.43
N SER A 102 8.54 21.66 -7.72
CA SER A 102 7.55 20.63 -7.42
C SER A 102 8.19 19.24 -7.46
N LEU A 103 7.71 18.32 -6.62
CA LEU A 103 8.15 16.94 -6.63
C LEU A 103 7.03 16.04 -6.15
N GLU A 104 6.61 15.14 -7.01
CA GLU A 104 5.63 14.12 -6.68
C GLU A 104 5.92 12.80 -7.40
N ILE A 105 5.51 11.71 -6.75
CA ILE A 105 5.50 10.36 -7.29
C ILE A 105 4.05 9.89 -7.19
N SER A 106 3.16 10.66 -7.86
CA SER A 106 1.71 10.61 -7.70
C SER A 106 1.06 9.55 -8.58
N HIS A 107 1.56 9.36 -9.80
CA HIS A 107 1.15 8.27 -10.70
C HIS A 107 1.71 6.91 -10.29
N GLY A 108 2.49 6.89 -9.22
CA GLY A 108 2.79 5.70 -8.47
C GLY A 108 4.22 5.61 -7.95
N TYR A 109 4.32 5.47 -6.65
CA TYR A 109 5.33 4.71 -5.95
C TYR A 109 4.75 3.31 -5.76
N ASN A 110 4.46 2.64 -6.91
CA ASN A 110 3.69 1.40 -6.92
C ASN A 110 4.52 0.26 -6.31
N LEU A 111 3.92 -0.48 -5.36
CA LEU A 111 4.55 -1.62 -4.72
C LEU A 111 4.00 -2.90 -5.38
N VAL A 112 4.85 -3.64 -6.09
CA VAL A 112 4.51 -4.94 -6.69
C VAL A 112 5.18 -6.01 -5.86
N MET A 113 4.39 -6.85 -5.19
CA MET A 113 4.89 -7.76 -4.15
C MET A 113 4.30 -9.15 -4.26
N ILE A 114 5.11 -10.13 -3.86
CA ILE A 114 4.65 -11.48 -3.55
C ILE A 114 4.54 -11.61 -2.04
N ASN A 115 3.37 -12.01 -1.56
CA ASN A 115 3.09 -12.19 -0.15
C ASN A 115 2.91 -13.66 0.19
N ARG A 116 3.38 -14.04 1.37
CA ARG A 116 2.95 -15.24 2.08
C ARG A 116 1.88 -14.83 3.08
N GLY A 117 0.72 -15.49 3.06
CA GLY A 117 -0.38 -15.28 3.98
C GLY A 117 -0.59 -16.47 4.91
N TRP A 118 -0.98 -16.18 6.16
CA TRP A 118 -1.33 -17.15 7.19
C TRP A 118 -2.67 -16.78 7.82
N ASP A 119 -3.64 -17.67 7.70
CA ASP A 119 -4.93 -17.54 8.39
C ASP A 119 -4.79 -18.05 9.82
N LEU A 120 -4.80 -17.15 10.78
CA LEU A 120 -4.76 -17.45 12.21
C LEU A 120 -6.17 -17.61 12.81
N GLY A 121 -7.20 -17.67 11.96
CA GLY A 121 -8.61 -17.80 12.33
C GLY A 121 -9.25 -16.45 12.64
N ARG A 122 -8.72 -15.67 13.58
CA ARG A 122 -9.23 -14.35 13.95
C ARG A 122 -8.73 -13.24 13.02
N PHE A 123 -7.50 -13.36 12.57
CA PHE A 123 -6.82 -12.46 11.67
C PHE A 123 -6.08 -13.26 10.61
N LEU A 124 -5.92 -12.66 9.46
CA LEU A 124 -5.03 -13.13 8.43
C LEU A 124 -3.79 -12.22 8.45
N VAL A 125 -2.62 -12.84 8.63
CA VAL A 125 -1.33 -12.12 8.66
C VAL A 125 -0.63 -12.34 7.33
N ARG A 126 0.09 -11.33 6.85
CA ARG A 126 0.89 -11.38 5.62
C ARG A 126 2.29 -10.86 5.87
N ALA A 127 3.24 -11.46 5.18
CA ALA A 127 4.57 -10.89 4.98
C ALA A 127 4.91 -11.01 3.49
N GLY A 128 5.50 -9.96 2.93
CA GLY A 128 5.78 -9.91 1.50
C GLY A 128 7.03 -9.13 1.17
N ALA A 129 7.54 -9.41 -0.02
CA ALA A 129 8.66 -8.69 -0.62
C ALA A 129 8.41 -8.50 -2.12
N GLY A 130 9.06 -7.50 -2.70
CA GLY A 130 8.90 -7.18 -4.11
C GLY A 130 9.73 -5.99 -4.56
N LEU A 131 9.22 -5.30 -5.56
CA LEU A 131 9.88 -4.17 -6.18
C LEU A 131 8.95 -2.95 -6.26
N VAL A 132 9.56 -1.78 -6.22
CA VAL A 132 8.90 -0.51 -6.48
C VAL A 132 8.93 -0.22 -7.97
N VAL A 133 7.78 0.15 -8.52
CA VAL A 133 7.61 0.67 -9.88
C VAL A 133 7.19 2.12 -9.76
N ALA A 134 8.10 3.05 -10.07
CA ALA A 134 7.90 4.46 -9.81
C ALA A 134 7.87 5.31 -11.08
N HIS A 135 7.11 6.42 -10.99
CA HIS A 135 7.10 7.49 -11.96
C HIS A 135 7.18 8.83 -11.21
N VAL A 136 8.23 9.61 -11.50
CA VAL A 136 8.48 10.92 -10.88
C VAL A 136 8.00 12.02 -11.80
N GLU A 137 7.29 12.98 -11.23
CA GLU A 137 6.89 14.22 -11.88
C GLU A 137 7.38 15.43 -11.08
N GLY A 138 7.65 16.52 -11.78
CA GLY A 138 8.06 17.77 -11.14
C GLY A 138 9.28 18.42 -11.78
N ALA A 139 9.75 19.48 -11.12
CA ALA A 139 10.91 20.25 -11.53
C ALA A 139 11.78 20.63 -10.33
N ALA A 140 13.08 20.65 -10.54
CA ALA A 140 14.06 21.08 -9.56
C ALA A 140 15.21 21.83 -10.24
N ARG A 141 15.60 22.99 -9.68
CA ARG A 141 16.68 23.83 -10.21
C ARG A 141 16.46 24.22 -11.67
N GLY A 142 15.18 24.52 -12.03
CA GLY A 142 14.77 24.88 -13.39
C GLY A 142 14.79 23.73 -14.41
N ARG A 143 14.99 22.47 -13.96
CA ARG A 143 15.03 21.29 -14.83
C ARG A 143 13.86 20.36 -14.55
N GLN A 144 13.19 19.88 -15.61
CA GLN A 144 12.16 18.86 -15.48
C GLN A 144 12.78 17.54 -15.03
N LEU A 145 12.13 16.86 -14.05
CA LEU A 145 12.59 15.60 -13.50
C LEU A 145 12.05 14.40 -14.28
N ASP A 146 10.87 14.54 -14.87
CA ASP A 146 10.21 13.46 -15.61
C ASP A 146 11.07 12.94 -16.76
N LYS A 147 11.39 11.65 -16.70
CA LYS A 147 12.10 10.91 -17.77
C LYS A 147 11.14 10.20 -18.73
N GLY A 148 9.87 10.14 -18.38
CA GLY A 148 8.82 9.38 -19.07
C GLY A 148 8.69 7.93 -18.63
N GLY A 149 7.44 7.52 -18.40
CA GLY A 149 7.06 6.14 -18.09
C GLY A 149 7.46 5.64 -16.72
N TYR A 150 7.04 4.42 -16.43
CA TYR A 150 7.30 3.73 -15.17
C TYR A 150 8.65 3.03 -15.17
N GLN A 151 9.36 3.12 -14.04
CA GLN A 151 10.69 2.54 -13.86
C GLN A 151 10.67 1.52 -12.70
N TRP A 152 11.27 0.34 -12.91
CA TRP A 152 11.59 -0.59 -11.81
C TRP A 152 12.77 -0.04 -11.02
N THR A 153 12.60 0.25 -9.72
CA THR A 153 13.52 1.18 -9.04
C THR A 153 14.19 0.64 -7.79
N GLY A 154 13.61 -0.32 -7.09
CA GLY A 154 14.24 -0.87 -5.90
C GLY A 154 13.37 -1.79 -5.09
N PRO A 155 13.90 -2.34 -3.99
CA PRO A 155 13.20 -3.32 -3.18
C PRO A 155 12.12 -2.72 -2.29
N VAL A 156 11.12 -3.55 -1.96
CA VAL A 156 10.11 -3.30 -0.94
C VAL A 156 9.86 -4.57 -0.13
N VAL A 157 9.58 -4.38 1.15
CA VAL A 157 9.07 -5.43 2.05
C VAL A 157 7.83 -4.92 2.78
N GLN A 158 6.95 -5.81 3.18
CA GLN A 158 5.78 -5.46 4.00
C GLN A 158 5.43 -6.55 5.00
N ILE A 159 4.71 -6.12 6.05
CA ILE A 159 3.98 -6.99 6.97
C ILE A 159 2.62 -6.35 7.23
N GLY A 160 1.57 -7.17 7.34
CA GLY A 160 0.22 -6.68 7.59
C GLY A 160 -0.67 -7.71 8.26
N ALA A 161 -1.78 -7.22 8.79
CA ALA A 161 -2.83 -8.03 9.37
C ALA A 161 -4.20 -7.55 8.86
N GLU A 162 -5.03 -8.49 8.46
CA GLU A 162 -6.38 -8.25 7.96
C GLU A 162 -7.41 -8.97 8.81
N LYS A 163 -8.46 -8.24 9.22
CA LYS A 163 -9.69 -8.84 9.73
C LYS A 163 -10.64 -9.04 8.56
N ARG A 164 -10.96 -10.30 8.26
CA ARG A 164 -11.88 -10.68 7.20
C ARG A 164 -13.24 -11.08 7.73
N ILE A 165 -14.28 -10.70 7.00
CA ILE A 165 -15.66 -11.06 7.26
C ILE A 165 -16.22 -11.69 5.97
N ALA A 166 -16.74 -12.91 6.03
CA ALA A 166 -17.47 -13.50 4.93
C ALA A 166 -18.88 -12.88 4.88
N LEU A 167 -19.22 -12.23 3.80
CA LEU A 167 -20.57 -11.70 3.57
C LEU A 167 -21.53 -12.78 3.09
N ARG A 168 -21.01 -13.70 2.25
CA ARG A 168 -21.66 -14.91 1.76
C ARG A 168 -20.58 -15.98 1.54
N GLN A 169 -20.95 -17.14 1.01
CA GLN A 169 -20.00 -18.25 0.79
C GLN A 169 -18.73 -17.87 0.02
N SER A 170 -18.79 -16.87 -0.85
CA SER A 170 -17.68 -16.47 -1.71
C SER A 170 -17.22 -15.01 -1.57
N TRP A 171 -18.08 -14.10 -1.09
CA TRP A 171 -17.77 -12.69 -0.95
C TRP A 171 -17.11 -12.37 0.39
N LEU A 172 -16.11 -11.53 0.37
CA LEU A 172 -15.29 -11.18 1.51
C LEU A 172 -15.28 -9.65 1.66
N LEU A 173 -15.39 -9.19 2.89
CA LEU A 173 -15.11 -7.81 3.29
C LEU A 173 -13.93 -7.85 4.25
N GLY A 174 -12.97 -6.94 4.12
CA GLY A 174 -11.79 -6.91 4.98
C GLY A 174 -11.43 -5.51 5.43
N ILE A 175 -10.77 -5.43 6.59
CA ILE A 175 -10.05 -4.23 7.03
C ILE A 175 -8.61 -4.68 7.30
N GLU A 176 -7.66 -4.05 6.63
CA GLU A 176 -6.23 -4.39 6.71
C GLU A 176 -5.42 -3.20 7.19
N GLY A 177 -4.59 -3.43 8.20
CA GLY A 177 -3.49 -2.56 8.58
C GLY A 177 -2.17 -3.20 8.16
N LYS A 178 -1.28 -2.44 7.51
CA LYS A 178 0.05 -2.94 7.13
C LYS A 178 1.11 -1.85 7.19
N ILE A 179 2.36 -2.29 7.28
CA ILE A 179 3.55 -1.43 7.20
C ILE A 179 4.37 -1.92 6.02
N SER A 180 4.83 -0.98 5.19
CA SER A 180 5.81 -1.24 4.14
C SER A 180 7.09 -0.45 4.37
N ALA A 181 8.22 -1.00 3.95
CA ALA A 181 9.51 -0.33 3.89
C ALA A 181 10.11 -0.55 2.50
N ALA A 182 10.46 0.54 1.82
CA ALA A 182 10.96 0.51 0.46
C ALA A 182 12.11 1.50 0.28
N ARG A 183 12.98 1.23 -0.69
CA ARG A 183 13.96 2.19 -1.17
C ARG A 183 13.96 2.17 -2.70
N ALA A 184 13.61 3.30 -3.29
CA ALA A 184 13.59 3.47 -4.73
C ALA A 184 14.69 4.43 -5.17
N VAL A 185 15.54 4.00 -6.08
CA VAL A 185 16.47 4.87 -6.82
C VAL A 185 15.89 5.05 -8.22
N ILE A 186 15.26 6.20 -8.42
CA ILE A 186 14.42 6.46 -9.58
C ILE A 186 15.23 7.26 -10.59
N PRO A 187 15.49 6.74 -11.80
CA PRO A 187 16.12 7.50 -12.86
C PRO A 187 15.23 8.69 -13.27
N ILE A 188 15.80 9.88 -13.28
CA ILE A 188 15.16 11.10 -13.74
C ILE A 188 15.92 11.68 -14.96
N ARG A 189 15.40 12.76 -15.53
CA ARG A 189 16.10 13.44 -16.61
C ARG A 189 17.37 14.09 -16.09
N GLY A 190 18.53 13.61 -16.57
CA GLY A 190 19.86 14.09 -16.18
C GLY A 190 20.24 13.76 -14.75
N GLY A 191 19.84 12.57 -14.24
CA GLY A 191 20.22 12.15 -12.91
C GLY A 191 19.38 11.04 -12.31
N GLU A 192 19.31 11.02 -10.98
CA GLU A 192 18.52 10.06 -10.20
C GLU A 192 17.97 10.66 -8.90
N LEU A 193 16.87 10.10 -8.43
CA LEU A 193 16.20 10.43 -7.17
C LEU A 193 16.20 9.21 -6.26
N ASP A 194 16.92 9.27 -5.13
CA ASP A 194 16.90 8.24 -4.10
C ASP A 194 15.82 8.59 -3.07
N ALA A 195 14.73 7.85 -3.07
CA ALA A 195 13.52 8.08 -2.29
C ALA A 195 13.17 6.87 -1.42
N PRO A 196 13.81 6.71 -0.24
CA PRO A 196 13.38 5.72 0.74
C PRO A 196 12.03 6.10 1.35
N ASN A 197 11.18 5.10 1.61
CA ASN A 197 9.87 5.33 2.21
C ASN A 197 9.51 4.20 3.18
N VAL A 198 9.02 4.58 4.36
CA VAL A 198 8.36 3.68 5.32
C VAL A 198 6.96 4.22 5.56
N ALA A 199 5.94 3.40 5.32
CA ALA A 199 4.55 3.83 5.41
C ALA A 199 3.68 2.83 6.16
N GLY A 200 2.78 3.36 6.99
CA GLY A 200 1.63 2.64 7.52
C GLY A 200 0.43 2.82 6.59
N HIS A 201 -0.27 1.73 6.28
CA HIS A 201 -1.44 1.73 5.40
C HIS A 201 -2.67 1.23 6.13
N LEU A 202 -3.82 1.82 5.84
CA LEU A 202 -5.12 1.34 6.28
C LEU A 202 -6.03 1.17 5.06
N LEU A 203 -6.54 -0.04 4.87
CA LEU A 203 -7.28 -0.44 3.68
C LEU A 203 -8.60 -1.11 4.07
N VAL A 204 -9.65 -0.80 3.32
CA VAL A 204 -10.90 -1.56 3.31
C VAL A 204 -10.97 -2.33 2.00
N SER A 205 -11.13 -3.64 2.07
CA SER A 205 -11.10 -4.54 0.93
C SER A 205 -12.46 -5.17 0.67
N PHE A 206 -12.75 -5.37 -0.62
CA PHE A 206 -13.84 -6.22 -1.09
C PHE A 206 -13.24 -7.31 -1.97
N GLY A 207 -13.62 -8.57 -1.72
CA GLY A 207 -12.99 -9.71 -2.38
C GLY A 207 -13.96 -10.82 -2.73
N TYR A 208 -13.49 -11.67 -3.63
CA TYR A 208 -14.17 -12.88 -4.05
C TYR A 208 -13.26 -14.09 -3.93
N ARG A 209 -13.81 -15.21 -3.48
CA ARG A 209 -13.13 -16.48 -3.36
C ARG A 209 -13.77 -17.54 -4.26
N TRP A 210 -12.97 -18.05 -5.21
CA TRP A 210 -13.33 -19.24 -5.97
C TRP A 210 -12.88 -20.49 -5.20
N ARG A 211 -13.83 -21.23 -4.68
CA ARG A 211 -13.52 -22.56 -4.16
C ARG A 211 -13.22 -23.47 -5.34
N SER A 212 -12.07 -24.13 -5.35
CA SER A 212 -11.83 -25.20 -6.31
C SER A 212 -12.79 -26.34 -5.95
N GLY A 213 -13.95 -26.35 -6.60
CA GLY A 213 -14.83 -27.50 -6.58
C GLY A 213 -14.17 -28.65 -7.30
N LEU A 214 -14.28 -29.88 -6.72
CA LEU A 214 -13.82 -31.16 -7.25
C LEU A 214 -12.41 -31.63 -6.85
N ALA A 215 -12.22 -31.87 -5.56
CA ALA A 215 -11.38 -32.99 -5.13
C ALA A 215 -12.17 -33.78 -4.08
N GLY A 216 -13.16 -34.55 -4.52
CA GLY A 216 -13.99 -35.34 -3.61
C GLY A 216 -15.16 -36.06 -4.24
N ARG A 217 -14.96 -36.57 -5.47
CA ARG A 217 -15.77 -37.67 -6.06
C ARG A 217 -14.92 -38.44 -7.05
N LEU A 218 -14.13 -39.34 -6.54
CA LEU A 218 -13.78 -40.63 -7.15
C LEU A 218 -13.60 -41.61 -6.00
#